data_ae0ceb9d69899a3cff1c15e463693ca9
#
_entry.id   ae0ceb9d69899a3cff1c15e463693ca9
#
_cell.length_a   1.000
_cell.length_b   1.000
_cell.length_c   1.000
_cell.angle_alpha   90.00
_cell.angle_beta   90.00
_cell.angle_gamma   90.00
#
_symmetry.space_group_name_H-M   'P 1'
#
loop_
_entity.id
_entity.type
_entity.pdbx_description
1 polymer ?
#
loop_
_entity_poly.entity_id
_entity_poly.type
_entity_poly.pdbx_seq_one_letter_code
_entity_poly.pdbx_strand_id
1 'polypeptide(L)'
;MVLNHLIRAALTNTNHAPRLAYIAPTYKQAKSIAWDYLKFYTKNIPGTKWNESELRCDLVNGSRITLLSSENFDSIRGIYLDMVAIDELAQVSQGLIDEVITPALSDRRGKMFLIGTPKGLNNIFYDYYQKAQADDKWFLYKAKASQTKIVDEEELDAALSV
;
A
#
# COMPACT_ATOMS: atom_id res chain seq x y z
N MET A 1 8.06 -0.75 -5.87
CA MET A 1 7.27 -0.20 -7.00
C MET A 1 6.08 0.63 -6.53
N VAL A 2 5.24 0.18 -5.61
CA VAL A 2 4.05 0.91 -5.13
C VAL A 2 4.37 2.23 -4.43
N LEU A 3 5.47 2.31 -3.67
CA LEU A 3 5.91 3.57 -3.05
C LEU A 3 6.14 4.69 -4.07
N ASN A 4 6.66 4.36 -5.25
CA ASN A 4 6.84 5.35 -6.31
C ASN A 4 5.49 5.88 -6.85
N HIS A 5 4.44 5.05 -6.85
CA HIS A 5 3.08 5.51 -7.18
C HIS A 5 2.53 6.45 -6.12
N LEU A 6 2.75 6.15 -4.82
CA LEU A 6 2.37 7.04 -3.73
C LEU A 6 3.12 8.37 -3.82
N ILE A 7 4.45 8.35 -4.01
CA ILE A 7 5.26 9.57 -4.14
C ILE A 7 4.81 10.41 -5.34
N ARG A 8 4.62 9.78 -6.50
CA ARG A 8 4.13 10.48 -7.68
C ARG A 8 2.76 11.10 -7.44
N ALA A 9 1.83 10.34 -6.86
CA ALA A 9 0.51 10.85 -6.52
C ALA A 9 0.58 12.00 -5.50
N ALA A 10 1.43 11.91 -4.49
CA ALA A 10 1.64 12.98 -3.52
C ALA A 10 2.13 14.27 -4.18
N LEU A 11 3.02 14.17 -5.18
CA LEU A 11 3.58 15.32 -5.87
C LEU A 11 2.62 15.95 -6.90
N THR A 12 1.74 15.14 -7.50
CA THR A 12 0.87 15.57 -8.62
C THR A 12 -0.60 15.79 -8.22
N ASN A 13 -0.98 15.43 -6.99
CA ASN A 13 -2.34 15.62 -6.51
C ASN A 13 -2.63 17.13 -6.31
N THR A 14 -3.76 17.58 -6.83
CA THR A 14 -4.20 18.97 -6.76
C THR A 14 -5.12 19.28 -5.57
N ASN A 15 -5.50 18.28 -4.79
CA ASN A 15 -6.26 18.48 -3.57
C ASN A 15 -5.45 19.29 -2.55
N HIS A 16 -6.15 20.02 -1.70
CA HIS A 16 -5.50 20.70 -0.57
C HIS A 16 -4.93 19.66 0.41
N ALA A 17 -3.63 19.78 0.72
CA ALA A 17 -2.91 18.93 1.67
C ALA A 17 -3.16 17.43 1.47
N PRO A 18 -2.74 16.80 0.34
CA PRO A 18 -3.00 15.41 0.06
C PRO A 18 -2.47 14.46 1.15
N ARG A 19 -3.23 13.42 1.44
CA ARG A 19 -2.88 12.38 2.43
C ARG A 19 -2.83 11.03 1.77
N LEU A 20 -1.69 10.39 1.90
CA LEU A 20 -1.44 9.09 1.30
C LEU A 20 -0.94 8.13 2.39
N ALA A 21 -1.28 6.87 2.27
CA ALA A 21 -0.86 5.87 3.24
C ALA A 21 -0.29 4.62 2.56
N TYR A 22 0.68 4.01 3.21
CA TYR A 22 1.10 2.63 2.97
C TYR A 22 0.79 1.84 4.24
N ILE A 23 0.04 0.76 4.11
CA ILE A 23 -0.41 -0.07 5.23
C ILE A 23 0.19 -1.46 5.09
N ALA A 24 0.89 -1.92 6.11
CA ALA A 24 1.37 -3.29 6.24
C ALA A 24 0.66 -4.02 7.39
N PRO A 25 0.73 -5.35 7.49
CA PRO A 25 0.13 -6.08 8.59
C PRO A 25 0.56 -5.56 9.96
N THR A 26 1.86 -5.34 10.16
CA THR A 26 2.42 -4.84 11.42
C THR A 26 3.22 -3.54 11.22
N TYR A 27 3.37 -2.77 12.30
CA TYR A 27 4.22 -1.57 12.29
C TYR A 27 5.68 -1.91 11.97
N LYS A 28 6.19 -3.02 12.51
CA LYS A 28 7.55 -3.49 12.24
C LYS A 28 7.77 -3.79 10.75
N GLN A 29 6.78 -4.43 10.11
CA GLN A 29 6.83 -4.70 8.68
C GLN A 29 6.76 -3.42 7.85
N ALA A 30 5.85 -2.49 8.18
CA ALA A 30 5.78 -1.19 7.52
C ALA A 30 7.13 -0.47 7.57
N LYS A 31 7.78 -0.45 8.73
CA LYS A 31 9.09 0.17 8.92
C LYS A 31 10.19 -0.54 8.14
N SER A 32 10.31 -1.86 8.28
CA SER A 32 11.39 -2.62 7.66
C SER A 32 11.29 -2.73 6.13
N ILE A 33 10.07 -2.75 5.58
CA ILE A 33 9.85 -2.94 4.14
C ILE A 33 9.85 -1.59 3.40
N ALA A 34 9.20 -0.56 3.95
CA ALA A 34 8.86 0.62 3.19
C ALA A 34 9.58 1.90 3.63
N TRP A 35 9.98 2.04 4.92
CA TRP A 35 10.45 3.31 5.44
C TRP A 35 11.77 3.78 4.83
N ASP A 36 12.76 2.90 4.75
CA ASP A 36 14.05 3.27 4.17
C ASP A 36 13.95 3.53 2.66
N TYR A 37 13.11 2.79 1.96
CA TYR A 37 12.84 3.06 0.54
C TYR A 37 12.10 4.39 0.35
N LEU A 38 11.14 4.74 1.22
CA LEU A 38 10.44 6.02 1.15
C LEU A 38 11.43 7.17 1.33
N LYS A 39 12.31 7.10 2.33
CA LYS A 39 13.38 8.09 2.53
C LYS A 39 14.32 8.15 1.33
N PHE A 40 14.77 7.00 0.84
CA PHE A 40 15.69 6.93 -0.30
C PHE A 40 15.11 7.58 -1.56
N TYR A 41 13.84 7.30 -1.89
CA TYR A 41 13.19 7.85 -3.09
C TYR A 41 12.82 9.32 -2.95
N THR A 42 12.67 9.83 -1.73
CA THR A 42 12.29 11.23 -1.49
C THR A 42 13.46 12.13 -1.09
N LYS A 43 14.66 11.59 -0.87
CA LYS A 43 15.83 12.36 -0.38
C LYS A 43 16.23 13.54 -1.25
N ASN A 44 16.01 13.46 -2.56
CA ASN A 44 16.36 14.52 -3.52
C ASN A 44 15.19 15.46 -3.82
N ILE A 45 14.02 15.30 -3.17
CA ILE A 45 12.89 16.20 -3.30
C ILE A 45 13.09 17.36 -2.33
N PRO A 46 13.30 18.60 -2.81
CA PRO A 46 13.57 19.74 -1.94
C PRO A 46 12.46 19.95 -0.90
N GLY A 47 12.84 20.30 0.34
CA GLY A 47 11.89 20.58 1.40
C GLY A 47 11.20 19.37 2.03
N THR A 48 11.56 18.15 1.65
CA THR A 48 11.05 16.93 2.28
C THR A 48 11.49 16.85 3.74
N LYS A 49 10.56 16.47 4.61
CA LYS A 49 10.80 16.22 6.03
C LYS A 49 10.32 14.82 6.42
N TRP A 50 11.12 14.14 7.24
CA TRP A 50 10.79 12.81 7.75
C TRP A 50 10.60 12.86 9.27
N ASN A 51 9.56 12.16 9.76
CA ASN A 51 9.33 11.93 11.17
C ASN A 51 9.50 10.42 11.44
N GLU A 52 10.58 10.04 12.12
CA GLU A 52 10.93 8.65 12.40
C GLU A 52 9.98 7.96 13.39
N SER A 53 9.40 8.71 14.32
CA SER A 53 8.49 8.15 15.32
C SER A 53 7.10 7.87 14.76
N GLU A 54 6.65 8.66 13.78
CA GLU A 54 5.34 8.52 13.14
C GLU A 54 5.43 7.82 11.77
N LEU A 55 6.64 7.46 11.32
CA LEU A 55 6.92 6.96 9.97
C LEU A 55 6.22 7.81 8.89
N ARG A 56 6.44 9.12 8.96
CA ARG A 56 5.77 10.13 8.15
C ARG A 56 6.74 10.91 7.30
N CYS A 57 6.41 11.08 6.03
CA CYS A 57 7.13 11.92 5.08
C CYS A 57 6.23 13.08 4.65
N ASP A 58 6.63 14.30 4.97
CA ASP A 58 5.97 15.52 4.56
C ASP A 58 6.71 16.16 3.37
N LEU A 59 5.98 16.49 2.31
CA LEU A 59 6.51 17.11 1.11
C LEU A 59 6.19 18.61 1.09
N VAL A 60 6.99 19.38 0.32
CA VAL A 60 6.89 20.85 0.28
C VAL A 60 5.54 21.38 -0.21
N ASN A 61 4.81 20.61 -1.02
CA ASN A 61 3.47 20.96 -1.49
C ASN A 61 2.35 20.69 -0.45
N GLY A 62 2.70 20.34 0.78
CA GLY A 62 1.76 20.03 1.85
C GLY A 62 1.25 18.58 1.85
N SER A 63 1.66 17.78 0.88
CA SER A 63 1.33 16.35 0.85
C SER A 63 2.04 15.59 1.95
N ARG A 64 1.40 14.52 2.40
CA ARG A 64 1.93 13.63 3.44
C ARG A 64 1.77 12.18 3.05
N ILE A 65 2.83 11.41 3.23
CA ILE A 65 2.80 9.95 3.10
C ILE A 65 3.10 9.37 4.48
N THR A 66 2.20 8.54 4.99
CA THR A 66 2.35 7.90 6.31
C THR A 66 2.37 6.39 6.15
N LEU A 67 3.27 5.71 6.87
CA LEU A 67 3.27 4.26 6.97
C LEU A 67 2.48 3.85 8.21
N LEU A 68 1.53 2.95 8.04
CA LEU A 68 0.58 2.52 9.06
C LEU A 68 0.59 0.99 9.19
N SER A 69 0.03 0.47 10.27
CA SER A 69 -0.20 -0.96 10.44
C SER A 69 -1.68 -1.28 10.52
N SER A 70 -2.04 -2.49 10.09
CA SER A 70 -3.42 -2.98 10.19
C SER A 70 -3.77 -3.57 11.55
N GLU A 71 -2.79 -3.77 12.45
CA GLU A 71 -2.99 -4.38 13.78
C GLU A 71 -3.94 -3.57 14.66
N ASN A 72 -3.90 -2.26 14.57
CA ASN A 72 -4.73 -1.36 15.37
C ASN A 72 -5.37 -0.30 14.46
N PHE A 73 -6.23 -0.76 13.57
CA PHE A 73 -6.85 0.12 12.57
C PHE A 73 -7.86 1.12 13.17
N ASP A 74 -8.34 0.91 14.38
CA ASP A 74 -9.17 1.90 15.06
C ASP A 74 -8.43 3.22 15.29
N SER A 75 -7.11 3.18 15.46
CA SER A 75 -6.27 4.38 15.60
C SER A 75 -6.17 5.24 14.34
N ILE A 76 -6.54 4.68 13.18
CA ILE A 76 -6.55 5.39 11.89
C ILE A 76 -7.96 5.85 11.48
N ARG A 77 -8.98 5.67 12.32
CA ARG A 77 -10.32 6.20 12.06
C ARG A 77 -10.31 7.72 12.02
N GLY A 78 -11.13 8.28 11.16
CA GLY A 78 -11.29 9.74 11.04
C GLY A 78 -10.23 10.45 10.18
N ILE A 79 -9.29 9.72 9.58
CA ILE A 79 -8.41 10.29 8.56
C ILE A 79 -9.12 10.36 7.21
N TYR A 80 -8.66 11.27 6.35
CA TYR A 80 -9.01 11.24 4.93
C TYR A 80 -7.80 10.81 4.11
N LEU A 81 -8.05 10.13 3.00
CA LEU A 81 -7.00 9.62 2.13
C LEU A 81 -7.30 9.94 0.66
N ASP A 82 -6.28 10.40 -0.04
CA ASP A 82 -6.30 10.57 -1.49
C ASP A 82 -5.79 9.31 -2.21
N MET A 83 -4.94 8.55 -1.53
CA MET A 83 -4.47 7.25 -2.02
C MET A 83 -3.97 6.38 -0.87
N VAL A 84 -4.23 5.09 -0.97
CA VAL A 84 -3.68 4.09 -0.04
C VAL A 84 -3.15 2.89 -0.79
N ALA A 85 -2.06 2.33 -0.28
CA ALA A 85 -1.55 1.03 -0.68
C ALA A 85 -1.60 0.09 0.52
N ILE A 86 -2.25 -1.05 0.39
CA ILE A 86 -2.35 -2.09 1.41
C ILE A 86 -1.52 -3.27 0.95
N ASP A 87 -0.48 -3.59 1.70
CA ASP A 87 0.43 -4.69 1.41
C ASP A 87 0.07 -5.94 2.22
N GLU A 88 0.46 -7.10 1.71
CA GLU A 88 0.15 -8.40 2.30
C GLU A 88 -1.35 -8.56 2.63
N LEU A 89 -2.21 -8.19 1.70
CA LEU A 89 -3.66 -8.11 1.88
C LEU A 89 -4.29 -9.37 2.49
N ALA A 90 -3.74 -10.56 2.19
CA ALA A 90 -4.23 -11.81 2.76
C ALA A 90 -4.11 -11.90 4.30
N GLN A 91 -3.36 -11.01 4.94
CA GLN A 91 -3.16 -10.93 6.38
C GLN A 91 -3.95 -9.79 7.04
N VAL A 92 -4.65 -8.99 6.26
CA VAL A 92 -5.40 -7.82 6.74
C VAL A 92 -6.86 -8.21 7.02
N SER A 93 -7.47 -7.60 8.02
CA SER A 93 -8.88 -7.83 8.33
C SER A 93 -9.82 -7.10 7.38
N GLN A 94 -10.98 -7.71 7.08
CA GLN A 94 -12.05 -7.08 6.29
C GLN A 94 -12.48 -5.74 6.92
N GLY A 95 -12.59 -5.67 8.25
CA GLY A 95 -12.99 -4.46 8.97
C GLY A 95 -12.13 -3.25 8.67
N LEU A 96 -10.81 -3.41 8.47
CA LEU A 96 -9.97 -2.28 8.08
C LEU A 96 -10.46 -1.63 6.80
N ILE A 97 -10.76 -2.42 5.77
CA ILE A 97 -11.14 -1.85 4.46
C ILE A 97 -12.54 -1.26 4.51
N ASP A 98 -13.50 -1.99 5.05
CA ASP A 98 -14.91 -1.59 4.98
C ASP A 98 -15.23 -0.44 5.95
N GLU A 99 -14.65 -0.46 7.15
CA GLU A 99 -14.99 0.48 8.22
C GLU A 99 -14.09 1.71 8.28
N VAL A 100 -12.87 1.62 7.73
CA VAL A 100 -11.88 2.70 7.84
C VAL A 100 -11.43 3.21 6.47
N ILE A 101 -10.91 2.35 5.61
CA ILE A 101 -10.29 2.79 4.36
C ILE A 101 -11.32 3.26 3.34
N THR A 102 -12.40 2.52 3.16
CA THR A 102 -13.46 2.91 2.22
C THR A 102 -14.07 4.28 2.58
N PRO A 103 -14.46 4.55 3.83
CA PRO A 103 -14.89 5.89 4.24
C PRO A 103 -13.81 6.96 4.03
N ALA A 104 -12.55 6.68 4.43
CA ALA A 104 -11.43 7.62 4.30
C ALA A 104 -11.14 8.05 2.85
N LEU A 105 -11.39 7.17 1.87
CA LEU A 105 -11.22 7.46 0.45
C LEU A 105 -12.42 8.16 -0.18
N SER A 106 -13.62 7.95 0.37
CA SER A 106 -14.88 8.40 -0.24
C SER A 106 -14.95 9.92 -0.40
N ASP A 107 -14.56 10.68 0.62
CA ASP A 107 -14.62 12.14 0.62
C ASP A 107 -13.71 12.77 -0.44
N ARG A 108 -12.61 12.11 -0.75
CA ARG A 108 -11.59 12.61 -1.68
C ARG A 108 -11.61 11.92 -3.04
N ARG A 109 -12.53 10.97 -3.27
CA ARG A 109 -12.53 10.06 -4.43
C ARG A 109 -11.15 9.41 -4.61
N GLY A 110 -10.58 9.00 -3.49
CA GLY A 110 -9.24 8.44 -3.40
C GLY A 110 -9.12 7.10 -4.10
N LYS A 111 -7.88 6.65 -4.29
CA LYS A 111 -7.55 5.38 -4.96
C LYS A 111 -6.94 4.39 -3.99
N MET A 112 -7.21 3.10 -4.20
CA MET A 112 -6.68 2.02 -3.40
C MET A 112 -5.87 1.05 -4.27
N PHE A 113 -4.67 0.69 -3.79
CA PHE A 113 -3.86 -0.41 -4.30
C PHE A 113 -3.90 -1.55 -3.28
N LEU A 114 -4.25 -2.74 -3.74
CA LEU A 114 -4.23 -3.96 -2.94
C LEU A 114 -3.14 -4.86 -3.50
N ILE A 115 -2.20 -5.24 -2.64
CA ILE A 115 -1.00 -5.98 -3.02
C ILE A 115 -0.85 -7.17 -2.08
N GLY A 116 -0.28 -8.25 -2.57
CA GLY A 116 0.03 -9.41 -1.75
C GLY A 116 0.25 -10.67 -2.57
N THR A 117 0.58 -11.72 -1.85
CA THR A 117 0.71 -13.06 -2.40
C THR A 117 -0.53 -13.89 -2.04
N PRO A 118 -1.11 -14.65 -2.96
CA PRO A 118 -2.25 -15.52 -2.65
C PRO A 118 -1.92 -16.51 -1.53
N LYS A 119 -2.81 -16.59 -0.52
CA LYS A 119 -2.71 -17.52 0.61
C LYS A 119 -4.01 -18.31 0.75
N GLY A 120 -4.26 -19.23 -0.18
CA GLY A 120 -5.51 -19.99 -0.23
C GLY A 120 -6.72 -19.15 -0.70
N LEU A 121 -7.93 -19.68 -0.48
CA LEU A 121 -9.17 -19.12 -1.02
C LEU A 121 -10.08 -18.49 0.03
N ASN A 122 -9.79 -18.64 1.31
CA ASN A 122 -10.65 -18.17 2.40
C ASN A 122 -10.03 -16.96 3.10
N ASN A 123 -9.88 -15.86 2.36
CA ASN A 123 -9.37 -14.59 2.87
C ASN A 123 -9.76 -13.41 1.98
N ILE A 124 -9.64 -12.22 2.53
CA ILE A 124 -9.98 -10.95 1.87
C ILE A 124 -9.26 -10.72 0.52
N PHE A 125 -8.03 -11.24 0.35
CA PHE A 125 -7.31 -11.14 -0.92
C PHE A 125 -8.04 -11.86 -2.04
N TYR A 126 -8.57 -13.06 -1.75
CA TYR A 126 -9.35 -13.83 -2.73
C TYR A 126 -10.67 -13.14 -3.06
N ASP A 127 -11.37 -12.57 -2.06
CA ASP A 127 -12.63 -11.85 -2.27
C ASP A 127 -12.43 -10.64 -3.18
N TYR A 128 -11.39 -9.84 -2.94
CA TYR A 128 -11.05 -8.71 -3.81
C TYR A 128 -10.55 -9.15 -5.20
N TYR A 129 -9.88 -10.29 -5.30
CA TYR A 129 -9.50 -10.85 -6.60
C TYR A 129 -10.74 -11.20 -7.43
N GLN A 130 -11.74 -11.87 -6.83
CA GLN A 130 -13.02 -12.17 -7.50
C GLN A 130 -13.76 -10.89 -7.90
N LYS A 131 -13.83 -9.92 -7.01
CA LYS A 131 -14.44 -8.62 -7.27
C LYS A 131 -13.75 -7.90 -8.44
N ALA A 132 -12.44 -7.91 -8.48
CA ALA A 132 -11.68 -7.26 -9.54
C ALA A 132 -11.82 -7.95 -10.90
N GLN A 133 -12.14 -9.24 -10.94
CA GLN A 133 -12.46 -9.95 -12.18
C GLN A 133 -13.86 -9.61 -12.72
N ALA A 134 -14.79 -9.23 -11.85
CA ALA A 134 -16.19 -8.99 -12.17
C ALA A 134 -16.54 -7.51 -12.41
N ASP A 135 -15.67 -6.57 -12.07
CA ASP A 135 -15.93 -5.11 -12.09
C ASP A 135 -14.82 -4.36 -12.83
N ASP A 136 -15.14 -3.80 -13.99
CA ASP A 136 -14.22 -3.04 -14.86
C ASP A 136 -13.61 -1.78 -14.19
N LYS A 137 -14.11 -1.38 -13.04
CA LYS A 137 -13.51 -0.29 -12.24
C LYS A 137 -12.21 -0.69 -11.58
N TRP A 138 -11.90 -1.98 -11.55
CA TRP A 138 -10.67 -2.54 -10.99
C TRP A 138 -9.68 -2.87 -12.08
N PHE A 139 -8.44 -2.45 -11.87
CA PHE A 139 -7.31 -2.97 -12.63
C PHE A 139 -6.72 -4.16 -11.90
N LEU A 140 -6.70 -5.33 -12.54
CA LEU A 140 -6.13 -6.55 -11.99
C LEU A 140 -4.84 -6.92 -12.73
N TYR A 141 -3.77 -7.11 -11.96
CA TYR A 141 -2.51 -7.64 -12.49
C TYR A 141 -2.03 -8.81 -11.66
N LYS A 142 -1.72 -9.92 -12.31
CA LYS A 142 -1.14 -11.10 -11.70
C LYS A 142 0.15 -11.45 -12.42
N ALA A 143 1.24 -11.55 -11.66
CA ALA A 143 2.53 -12.00 -12.16
C ALA A 143 2.93 -13.30 -11.46
N LYS A 144 3.43 -14.28 -12.23
CA LYS A 144 4.10 -15.45 -11.68
C LYS A 144 5.59 -15.12 -11.50
N ALA A 145 6.24 -15.67 -10.47
CA ALA A 145 7.67 -15.49 -10.23
C ALA A 145 8.50 -15.86 -11.48
N SER A 146 8.14 -16.95 -12.16
CA SER A 146 8.74 -17.39 -13.43
C SER A 146 8.62 -16.39 -14.60
N GLN A 147 7.63 -15.49 -14.56
CA GLN A 147 7.41 -14.49 -15.60
C GLN A 147 8.16 -13.20 -15.33
N THR A 148 8.45 -12.91 -14.06
CA THR A 148 9.08 -11.63 -13.65
C THR A 148 10.60 -11.66 -13.82
N LYS A 149 11.21 -12.84 -13.92
CA LYS A 149 12.69 -13.04 -13.95
C LYS A 149 13.42 -12.34 -12.80
N ILE A 150 12.73 -12.17 -11.67
CA ILE A 150 13.30 -11.56 -10.45
C ILE A 150 13.95 -12.63 -9.58
N VAL A 151 13.47 -13.87 -9.68
CA VAL A 151 13.97 -15.06 -8.97
C VAL A 151 14.68 -15.94 -9.99
N ASP A 152 15.87 -16.41 -9.67
CA ASP A 152 16.65 -17.29 -10.54
C ASP A 152 15.91 -18.62 -10.79
N GLU A 153 16.12 -19.22 -11.97
CA GLU A 153 15.43 -20.45 -12.36
C GLU A 153 15.76 -21.61 -11.41
N GLU A 154 16.98 -21.68 -10.88
CA GLU A 154 17.38 -22.70 -9.90
C GLU A 154 16.61 -22.58 -8.57
N GLU A 155 16.35 -21.34 -8.09
CA GLU A 155 15.52 -21.13 -6.90
C GLU A 155 14.05 -21.46 -7.13
N LEU A 156 13.54 -21.22 -8.34
CA LEU A 156 12.17 -21.58 -8.73
C LEU A 156 11.99 -23.09 -8.78
N ASP A 157 12.93 -23.82 -9.36
CA ASP A 157 12.89 -25.27 -9.45
C ASP A 157 13.03 -25.92 -8.07
N ALA A 158 13.88 -25.37 -7.19
CA ALA A 158 13.97 -25.84 -5.81
C ALA A 158 12.66 -25.63 -5.03
N ALA A 159 11.96 -24.52 -5.25
CA ALA A 159 10.68 -24.23 -4.60
C ALA A 159 9.51 -25.10 -5.11
N LEU A 160 9.61 -25.63 -6.34
CA LEU A 160 8.60 -26.51 -6.93
C LEU A 160 8.82 -28.00 -6.59
N SER A 161 10.00 -28.35 -6.05
CA SER A 161 10.37 -29.73 -5.70
C SER A 161 10.03 -30.13 -4.25
N VAL A 162 9.41 -29.23 -3.48
CA VAL A 162 8.92 -29.44 -2.11
C VAL A 162 7.40 -29.58 -2.13
#